data_dfed3e32dd45ccb987f13a14dff62e2b
#
_entry.id   dfed3e32dd45ccb987f13a14dff62e2b
#
_cell.length_a   1.000
_cell.length_b   1.000
_cell.length_c   1.000
_cell.angle_alpha   90.00
_cell.angle_beta   90.00
_cell.angle_gamma   90.00
#
_symmetry.space_group_name_H-M   'P 1'
#
loop_
_entity.id
_entity.type
_entity.pdbx_description
1 polymer ?
#
loop_
_entity_poly.entity_id
_entity_poly.type
_entity_poly.pdbx_seq_one_letter_code
_entity_poly.pdbx_strand_id
1 'polypeptide(L)'
;MAKIRALLVDDEPLAIRGLTIRLEKFEDIEIMGTSTNGRDAVKFIKENRPDLVFLDIQMPGFDGFSVVRSLVGEVEIPLVVFVTAFDQYALEAFETHALDYL
;
A
#
# COMPACT_ATOMS: atom_id res chain seq x y z
N MET A 1 -7.97 19.92 10.47
CA MET A 1 -7.80 18.47 10.67
C MET A 1 -6.60 17.95 9.91
N ALA A 2 -5.87 17.05 10.53
CA ALA A 2 -4.74 16.42 9.88
C ALA A 2 -5.24 15.53 8.74
N LYS A 3 -4.52 15.55 7.63
CA LYS A 3 -4.83 14.65 6.50
C LYS A 3 -4.29 13.26 6.77
N ILE A 4 -4.91 12.27 6.14
CA ILE A 4 -4.42 10.90 6.14
C ILE A 4 -3.28 10.83 5.13
N ARG A 5 -2.08 10.52 5.59
CA ARG A 5 -0.90 10.45 4.73
C ARG A 5 -0.81 9.07 4.11
N ALA A 6 -0.81 9.01 2.79
CA ALA A 6 -0.88 7.76 2.04
C ALA A 6 0.35 7.51 1.19
N LEU A 7 0.77 6.25 1.14
CA LEU A 7 1.78 5.75 0.22
C LEU A 7 1.09 4.88 -0.83
N LEU A 8 1.45 5.05 -2.10
CA LEU A 8 0.95 4.22 -3.18
C LEU A 8 2.06 3.31 -3.67
N VAL A 9 1.81 2.00 -3.71
CA VAL A 9 2.81 1.00 -4.11
C VAL A 9 2.26 0.12 -5.21
N ASP A 10 2.90 0.17 -6.38
CA ASP A 10 2.55 -0.65 -7.53
C ASP A 10 3.73 -0.64 -8.49
N ASP A 11 4.09 -1.79 -9.07
CA ASP A 11 5.19 -1.87 -10.03
C ASP A 11 4.85 -1.25 -11.39
N GLU A 12 3.58 -0.93 -11.61
CA GLU A 12 3.10 -0.31 -12.85
C GLU A 12 2.88 1.20 -12.64
N PRO A 13 3.68 2.08 -13.24
CA PRO A 13 3.50 3.53 -13.09
C PRO A 13 2.12 4.02 -13.50
N LEU A 14 1.50 3.38 -14.51
CA LEU A 14 0.16 3.75 -14.94
C LEU A 14 -0.89 3.42 -13.89
N ALA A 15 -0.71 2.34 -13.13
CA ALA A 15 -1.61 2.00 -12.03
C ALA A 15 -1.52 3.03 -10.90
N ILE A 16 -0.30 3.46 -10.58
CA ILE A 16 -0.09 4.53 -9.59
C ILE A 16 -0.79 5.82 -10.04
N ARG A 17 -0.65 6.17 -11.30
CA ARG A 17 -1.28 7.36 -11.85
C ARG A 17 -2.81 7.28 -11.79
N GLY A 18 -3.37 6.13 -12.18
CA GLY A 18 -4.82 5.91 -12.12
C GLY A 18 -5.36 6.02 -10.70
N LEU A 19 -4.65 5.45 -9.73
CA LEU A 19 -5.03 5.52 -8.33
C LEU A 19 -4.91 6.95 -7.80
N THR A 20 -3.87 7.66 -8.18
CA THR A 20 -3.69 9.07 -7.81
C THR A 20 -4.89 9.91 -8.26
N ILE A 21 -5.33 9.71 -9.51
CA ILE A 21 -6.49 10.44 -10.06
C ILE A 21 -7.75 10.12 -9.25
N ARG A 22 -7.96 8.84 -8.91
CA ARG A 22 -9.13 8.45 -8.12
C ARG A 22 -9.13 9.03 -6.72
N LEU A 23 -7.95 9.19 -6.12
CA LEU A 23 -7.83 9.71 -4.76
C LEU A 23 -7.91 11.24 -4.68
N GLU A 24 -7.73 11.94 -5.81
CA GLU A 24 -7.79 13.41 -5.83
C GLU A 24 -9.11 13.97 -5.31
N LYS A 25 -10.20 13.22 -5.45
CA LYS A 25 -11.51 13.66 -4.96
C LYS A 25 -11.68 13.54 -3.45
N PHE A 26 -10.74 12.91 -2.76
CA PHE A 26 -10.76 12.76 -1.31
C PHE A 26 -9.81 13.78 -0.68
N GLU A 27 -10.36 14.89 -0.22
CA GLU A 27 -9.56 15.98 0.35
C GLU A 27 -8.81 15.58 1.63
N ASP A 28 -9.30 14.57 2.32
CA ASP A 28 -8.70 14.10 3.57
C ASP A 28 -7.47 13.22 3.35
N ILE A 29 -7.21 12.79 2.12
CA ILE A 29 -6.07 11.94 1.80
C ILE A 29 -4.99 12.75 1.10
N GLU A 30 -3.79 12.71 1.67
CA GLU A 30 -2.60 13.32 1.08
C GLU A 30 -1.65 12.21 0.62
N ILE A 31 -1.34 12.18 -0.67
CA ILE A 31 -0.36 11.22 -1.18
C ILE A 31 1.03 11.75 -0.84
N MET A 32 1.71 11.07 0.08
CA MET A 32 3.02 11.52 0.53
C MET A 32 4.17 10.93 -0.28
N GLY A 33 3.89 9.87 -1.05
CA GLY A 33 4.92 9.25 -1.88
C GLY A 33 4.37 8.08 -2.67
N THR A 34 5.22 7.56 -3.56
CA THR A 34 4.93 6.38 -4.36
C THR A 34 6.15 5.48 -4.40
N SER A 35 5.93 4.16 -4.54
CA SER A 35 7.01 3.19 -4.71
C SER A 35 6.64 2.22 -5.81
N THR A 36 7.62 1.80 -6.59
CA THR A 36 7.40 0.87 -7.70
C THR A 36 7.92 -0.54 -7.40
N ASN A 37 8.40 -0.78 -6.20
CA ASN A 37 8.80 -2.12 -5.77
C ASN A 37 8.63 -2.26 -4.26
N GLY A 38 8.54 -3.51 -3.81
CA GLY A 38 8.25 -3.81 -2.41
C GLY A 38 9.37 -3.43 -1.43
N ARG A 39 10.62 -3.55 -1.84
CA ARG A 39 11.75 -3.24 -0.97
C ARG A 39 11.81 -1.75 -0.66
N ASP A 40 11.61 -0.91 -1.67
CA ASP A 40 11.57 0.54 -1.47
C ASP A 40 10.37 0.94 -0.64
N ALA A 41 9.23 0.24 -0.82
CA ALA A 41 8.04 0.49 0.00
C ALA A 41 8.31 0.22 1.48
N VAL A 42 8.95 -0.89 1.81
CA VAL A 42 9.31 -1.22 3.20
C VAL A 42 10.19 -0.12 3.80
N LYS A 43 11.21 0.29 3.06
CA LYS A 43 12.11 1.36 3.51
C LYS A 43 11.37 2.65 3.75
N PHE A 44 10.51 3.05 2.80
CA PHE A 44 9.72 4.27 2.92
C PHE A 44 8.81 4.25 4.15
N ILE A 45 8.13 3.12 4.37
CA ILE A 45 7.22 2.96 5.51
C ILE A 45 7.98 3.08 6.83
N LYS A 46 9.14 2.45 6.94
CA LYS A 46 9.95 2.52 8.15
C LYS A 46 10.46 3.93 8.44
N GLU A 47 10.83 4.67 7.39
CA GLU A 47 11.39 6.02 7.53
C GLU A 47 10.33 7.10 7.71
N ASN A 48 9.18 6.97 7.05
CA ASN A 48 8.20 8.05 6.95
C ASN A 48 6.88 7.79 7.67
N ARG A 49 6.61 6.55 8.07
CA ARG A 49 5.43 6.16 8.86
C ARG A 49 4.13 6.70 8.27
N PRO A 50 3.74 6.30 7.03
CA PRO A 50 2.45 6.71 6.48
C PRO A 50 1.30 6.15 7.32
N ASP A 51 0.14 6.80 7.24
CA ASP A 51 -1.06 6.35 7.93
C ASP A 51 -1.77 5.25 7.15
N LEU A 52 -1.64 5.28 5.82
CA LEU A 52 -2.37 4.42 4.90
C LEU A 52 -1.45 4.01 3.76
N VAL A 53 -1.51 2.74 3.36
CA VAL A 53 -0.75 2.23 2.22
C VAL A 53 -1.70 1.52 1.27
N PHE A 54 -1.74 1.99 0.02
CA PHE A 54 -2.39 1.26 -1.07
C PHE A 54 -1.32 0.40 -1.72
N LEU A 55 -1.50 -0.91 -1.69
CA LEU A 55 -0.45 -1.86 -1.96
C LEU A 55 -0.89 -2.91 -2.97
N ASP A 56 -0.21 -2.95 -4.12
CA ASP A 56 -0.43 -4.01 -5.09
C ASP A 56 0.12 -5.32 -4.52
N ILE A 57 -0.64 -6.40 -4.73
CA ILE A 57 -0.22 -7.73 -4.29
C ILE A 57 0.83 -8.29 -5.24
N GLN A 58 0.59 -8.18 -6.55
CA GLN A 58 1.44 -8.79 -7.56
C GLN A 58 2.59 -7.88 -8.00
N MET A 59 3.71 -8.01 -7.31
CA MET A 59 4.94 -7.32 -7.70
C MET A 59 6.06 -8.36 -7.81
N PRO A 60 6.84 -8.37 -8.91
CA PRO A 60 7.89 -9.36 -9.09
C PRO A 60 8.94 -9.34 -7.98
N GLY A 61 9.27 -10.52 -7.49
CA GLY A 61 10.37 -10.72 -6.54
C GLY A 61 10.06 -10.38 -5.08
N PHE A 62 9.17 -9.43 -4.82
CA PHE A 62 8.84 -9.00 -3.47
C PHE A 62 7.41 -8.45 -3.47
N ASP A 63 6.44 -9.33 -3.31
CA ASP A 63 5.03 -8.99 -3.45
C ASP A 63 4.46 -8.19 -2.27
N GLY A 64 3.16 -7.82 -2.39
CA GLY A 64 2.49 -7.03 -1.37
C GLY A 64 2.44 -7.72 0.00
N PHE A 65 2.27 -9.03 0.03
CA PHE A 65 2.27 -9.76 1.31
C PHE A 65 3.66 -9.74 1.95
N SER A 66 4.71 -9.81 1.14
CA SER A 66 6.08 -9.72 1.64
C SER A 66 6.36 -8.37 2.28
N VAL A 67 5.79 -7.29 1.71
CA VAL A 67 5.92 -5.95 2.31
C VAL A 67 5.35 -5.96 3.72
N VAL A 68 4.11 -6.46 3.88
CA VAL A 68 3.47 -6.48 5.21
C VAL A 68 4.25 -7.36 6.19
N ARG A 69 4.65 -8.55 5.75
CA ARG A 69 5.42 -9.47 6.60
C ARG A 69 6.74 -8.85 7.07
N SER A 70 7.38 -8.05 6.21
CA SER A 70 8.63 -7.38 6.57
C SER A 70 8.47 -6.30 7.63
N LEU A 71 7.25 -5.81 7.82
CA LEU A 71 6.96 -4.76 8.80
C LEU A 71 6.57 -5.30 10.17
N VAL A 72 6.09 -6.54 10.21
CA VAL A 72 5.65 -7.16 11.48
C VAL A 72 6.79 -7.20 12.47
N GLY A 73 6.55 -6.66 13.67
CA GLY A 73 7.55 -6.63 14.74
C GLY A 73 8.61 -5.54 14.60
N GLU A 74 8.67 -4.85 13.45
CA GLU A 74 9.66 -3.81 13.20
C GLU A 74 9.12 -2.41 13.42
N VAL A 75 7.88 -2.19 12.99
CA VAL A 75 7.19 -0.90 13.15
C VAL A 75 5.71 -1.19 13.36
N GLU A 76 4.99 -0.18 13.82
CA GLU A 76 3.54 -0.23 13.82
C GLU A 76 3.04 -0.29 12.38
N ILE A 77 2.25 -1.31 12.06
CA ILE A 77 1.78 -1.51 10.68
C ILE A 77 0.70 -0.48 10.37
N PRO A 78 0.86 0.29 9.27
CA PRO A 78 -0.17 1.24 8.87
C PRO A 78 -1.42 0.51 8.38
N LEU A 79 -2.50 1.25 8.17
CA LEU A 79 -3.68 0.72 7.51
C LEU A 79 -3.30 0.33 6.09
N VAL A 80 -3.48 -0.93 5.73
CA VAL A 80 -3.12 -1.44 4.40
C VAL A 80 -4.38 -1.79 3.62
N VAL A 81 -4.46 -1.23 2.41
CA VAL A 81 -5.52 -1.55 1.45
C VAL A 81 -4.86 -2.22 0.25
N PHE A 82 -5.14 -3.51 0.03
CA PHE A 82 -4.62 -4.20 -1.13
C PHE A 82 -5.43 -3.84 -2.37
N VAL A 83 -4.74 -3.49 -3.44
CA VAL A 83 -5.35 -3.14 -4.72
C VAL A 83 -4.95 -4.22 -5.73
N THR A 84 -5.93 -4.99 -6.21
CA THR A 84 -5.67 -6.10 -7.12
C THR A 84 -6.89 -6.40 -7.98
N ALA A 85 -6.64 -6.98 -9.16
CA ALA A 85 -7.71 -7.44 -10.05
C ALA A 85 -8.11 -8.90 -9.77
N PHE A 86 -7.47 -9.57 -8.81
CA PHE A 86 -7.67 -11.00 -8.59
C PHE A 86 -8.36 -11.29 -7.26
N ASP A 87 -9.62 -11.74 -7.32
CA ASP A 87 -10.42 -12.08 -6.14
C ASP A 87 -9.82 -13.21 -5.30
N GLN A 88 -9.03 -14.07 -5.94
CA GLN A 88 -8.40 -15.20 -5.25
C GLN A 88 -7.47 -14.77 -4.11
N TYR A 89 -7.07 -13.51 -4.09
CA TYR A 89 -6.22 -12.99 -3.03
C TYR A 89 -7.01 -12.45 -1.83
N ALA A 90 -8.33 -12.37 -1.90
CA ALA A 90 -9.13 -11.75 -0.85
C ALA A 90 -8.92 -12.40 0.53
N LEU A 91 -9.00 -13.72 0.60
CA LEU A 91 -8.82 -14.44 1.87
C LEU A 91 -7.42 -14.25 2.42
N GLU A 92 -6.42 -14.37 1.56
CA GLU A 92 -5.03 -14.19 1.95
C GLU A 92 -4.75 -12.76 2.41
N ALA A 93 -5.41 -11.77 1.80
CA ALA A 93 -5.30 -10.38 2.22
C ALA A 93 -5.77 -10.18 3.67
N PHE A 94 -6.88 -10.78 4.04
CA PHE A 94 -7.37 -10.70 5.42
C PHE A 94 -6.41 -11.40 6.39
N GLU A 95 -5.85 -12.52 6.01
CA GLU A 95 -4.89 -13.25 6.84
C GLU A 95 -3.59 -12.46 7.02
N THR A 96 -3.31 -11.49 6.18
CA THR A 96 -2.09 -10.68 6.19
C THR A 96 -2.34 -9.29 6.81
N HIS A 97 -3.37 -9.15 7.63
CA HIS A 97 -3.67 -7.92 8.37
C HIS A 97 -4.15 -6.75 7.52
N ALA A 98 -4.65 -7.00 6.31
CA ALA A 98 -5.29 -5.96 5.53
C ALA A 98 -6.66 -5.66 6.12
N LEU A 99 -7.04 -4.38 6.13
CA LEU A 99 -8.36 -3.97 6.61
C LEU A 99 -9.38 -3.89 5.49
N ASP A 100 -8.94 -3.84 4.25
CA ASP A 100 -9.83 -3.77 3.10
C ASP A 100 -9.18 -4.37 1.86
N TYR A 101 -10.01 -4.67 0.87
CA TYR A 101 -9.60 -5.31 -0.37
C TYR A 101 -10.35 -4.67 -1.54
N LEU A 102 -9.59 -4.20 -2.53
CA LEU A 102 -10.16 -3.55 -3.70
C LEU A 102 -9.99 -4.36 -4.98
#